data_a2eed37259f5e3c0cbbd2ec290abb40e
#
_entry.id   a2eed37259f5e3c0cbbd2ec290abb40e
#
_cell.length_a   1.000
_cell.length_b   1.000
_cell.length_c   1.000
_cell.angle_alpha   90.00
_cell.angle_beta   90.00
_cell.angle_gamma   90.00
#
_symmetry.space_group_name_H-M   'P 1'
#
loop_
_entity.id
_entity.type
_entity.pdbx_description
1 polymer ?
#
loop_
_entity_poly.entity_id
_entity_poly.type
_entity_poly.pdbx_seq_one_letter_code
_entity_poly.pdbx_strand_id
1 'polypeptide(L)'
;MFGFFFSSGQEKYSVKNILKDSGYALDSFYVGATFTYSALNKNSKIEKLFLSEFNYLTPENASKQSRIHPRPGVWDWDRHNDWIEFANKNNLTVRIHGPISPQASKWAKNDNRTQEELMLNMEEYFTELCLRINNEPSVKWMDVVNETVLRNGEWFSDKPGDSSWENPWTQIGLNSDGFPIYIIKAFEIAQKYAPNVKLVYNHNGGMERKMWEKVLETIKYLKNKGLRVDGLGWQAHLRDKNGAGLVKKDLDYLSYLIDWCHLNEMGFHVTELNYWLRDEDPNSINVLKRQSISYSNIINTLIAKRGSGLVTLNHWGLKSKKGPGSYPKNILSIYDNDLRATQAFYSIKKSLIEKNTIIRLPK
;
A
#
# COMPACT_ATOMS: atom_id res chain seq x y z
N MET A 1 31.56 -5.34 19.14
CA MET A 1 32.00 -4.45 18.04
C MET A 1 32.20 -5.32 16.78
N PHE A 2 31.15 -5.49 15.95
CA PHE A 2 31.27 -6.17 14.66
C PHE A 2 30.94 -5.14 13.57
N GLY A 3 32.01 -4.52 13.06
CA GLY A 3 31.95 -3.71 11.86
C GLY A 3 31.91 -4.65 10.65
N PHE A 4 30.76 -4.77 10.00
CA PHE A 4 30.68 -5.41 8.72
C PHE A 4 31.10 -4.41 7.63
N PHE A 5 32.24 -4.65 7.04
CA PHE A 5 32.68 -4.01 5.81
C PHE A 5 31.79 -4.51 4.66
N PHE A 6 30.99 -3.61 4.08
CA PHE A 6 30.21 -3.88 2.90
C PHE A 6 30.90 -3.20 1.69
N SER A 7 31.53 -3.98 0.83
CA SER A 7 31.83 -3.56 -0.53
C SER A 7 31.28 -4.58 -1.51
N SER A 8 31.71 -5.32 -2.26
CA SER A 8 31.16 -6.15 -3.34
C SER A 8 30.13 -7.24 -2.96
N GLY A 9 29.89 -7.54 -1.68
CA GLY A 9 28.89 -8.51 -1.25
C GLY A 9 27.46 -7.97 -1.08
N GLN A 10 27.26 -6.66 -1.11
CA GLN A 10 25.98 -6.02 -0.80
C GLN A 10 24.91 -6.29 -1.88
N GLU A 11 25.26 -6.28 -3.15
CA GLU A 11 24.30 -6.54 -4.25
C GLU A 11 23.77 -7.98 -4.23
N LYS A 12 24.59 -8.97 -3.90
CA LYS A 12 24.19 -10.39 -3.86
C LYS A 12 23.04 -10.64 -2.86
N TYR A 13 22.98 -9.86 -1.80
CA TYR A 13 21.96 -9.99 -0.73
C TYR A 13 20.94 -8.86 -0.74
N SER A 14 20.75 -8.16 -1.87
CA SER A 14 19.63 -7.23 -2.02
C SER A 14 18.30 -7.99 -2.03
N VAL A 15 17.22 -7.33 -1.58
CA VAL A 15 15.88 -7.96 -1.54
C VAL A 15 15.48 -8.46 -2.94
N LYS A 16 15.69 -7.65 -3.98
CA LYS A 16 15.37 -8.05 -5.38
C LYS A 16 16.16 -9.29 -5.83
N ASN A 17 17.44 -9.40 -5.45
CA ASN A 17 18.26 -10.56 -5.82
C ASN A 17 17.91 -11.80 -5.00
N ILE A 18 17.63 -11.65 -3.70
CA ILE A 18 17.13 -12.75 -2.88
C ILE A 18 15.83 -13.32 -3.46
N LEU A 19 14.90 -12.48 -3.89
CA LEU A 19 13.65 -12.89 -4.53
C LEU A 19 13.90 -13.59 -5.87
N LYS A 20 14.78 -13.05 -6.70
CA LYS A 20 15.17 -13.63 -8.00
C LYS A 20 15.82 -15.01 -7.83
N ASP A 21 16.80 -15.11 -6.92
CA ASP A 21 17.60 -16.34 -6.73
C ASP A 21 16.85 -17.43 -5.98
N SER A 22 15.76 -17.09 -5.32
CA SER A 22 15.01 -17.99 -4.44
C SER A 22 14.05 -18.91 -5.18
N GLY A 23 13.88 -18.73 -6.50
CA GLY A 23 12.88 -19.47 -7.26
C GLY A 23 11.43 -19.12 -6.85
N TYR A 24 11.23 -18.03 -6.10
CA TYR A 24 9.88 -17.44 -6.02
C TYR A 24 9.48 -17.09 -7.45
N ALA A 25 8.37 -17.66 -7.91
CA ALA A 25 7.83 -17.29 -9.19
C ALA A 25 7.75 -15.75 -9.21
N LEU A 26 8.44 -15.11 -10.17
CA LEU A 26 8.57 -13.67 -10.26
C LEU A 26 7.21 -12.94 -10.25
N ASP A 27 6.13 -13.69 -10.47
CA ASP A 27 4.76 -13.19 -10.52
C ASP A 27 3.92 -13.45 -9.27
N SER A 28 4.46 -14.14 -8.24
CA SER A 28 3.69 -14.52 -7.05
C SER A 28 4.09 -13.77 -5.77
N PHE A 29 5.29 -13.15 -5.75
CA PHE A 29 5.77 -12.47 -4.55
C PHE A 29 6.63 -11.24 -4.88
N TYR A 30 6.22 -10.09 -4.37
CA TYR A 30 6.92 -8.80 -4.55
C TYR A 30 7.18 -8.15 -3.20
N VAL A 31 8.39 -7.61 -3.04
CA VAL A 31 8.76 -6.77 -1.90
C VAL A 31 9.34 -5.46 -2.43
N GLY A 32 8.78 -4.35 -2.00
CA GLY A 32 9.14 -3.02 -2.46
C GLY A 32 9.04 -1.95 -1.40
N ALA A 33 9.17 -0.73 -1.83
CA ALA A 33 9.10 0.43 -0.95
C ALA A 33 8.63 1.70 -1.69
N THR A 34 8.31 2.70 -0.90
CA THR A 34 8.02 4.07 -1.33
C THR A 34 9.16 4.97 -0.86
N PHE A 35 9.53 5.98 -1.63
CA PHE A 35 10.39 7.06 -1.17
C PHE A 35 9.86 8.42 -1.64
N THR A 36 10.38 9.51 -1.07
CA THR A 36 9.79 10.83 -1.28
C THR A 36 10.08 11.38 -2.67
N TYR A 37 9.09 12.03 -3.28
CA TYR A 37 9.22 12.70 -4.58
C TYR A 37 10.40 13.70 -4.62
N SER A 38 10.69 14.38 -3.50
CA SER A 38 11.82 15.31 -3.42
C SER A 38 13.19 14.66 -3.64
N ALA A 39 13.29 13.33 -3.55
CA ALA A 39 14.51 12.58 -3.78
C ALA A 39 14.58 11.95 -5.19
N LEU A 40 13.48 12.02 -5.94
CA LEU A 40 13.35 11.45 -7.28
C LEU A 40 14.23 12.18 -8.30
N ASN A 41 14.88 11.45 -9.21
CA ASN A 41 15.74 11.96 -10.32
C ASN A 41 16.89 12.89 -9.88
N LYS A 42 17.26 12.85 -8.60
CA LYS A 42 18.35 13.67 -8.03
C LYS A 42 19.64 12.89 -7.77
N ASN A 43 19.69 11.62 -8.19
CA ASN A 43 20.80 10.72 -7.87
C ASN A 43 21.10 10.72 -6.34
N SER A 44 20.06 10.88 -5.56
CA SER A 44 20.13 10.99 -4.11
C SER A 44 20.56 9.67 -3.46
N LYS A 45 21.03 9.73 -2.21
CA LYS A 45 21.35 8.50 -1.45
C LYS A 45 20.11 7.60 -1.29
N ILE A 46 18.92 8.18 -1.14
CA ILE A 46 17.66 7.45 -0.99
C ILE A 46 17.31 6.74 -2.31
N GLU A 47 17.39 7.42 -3.44
CA GLU A 47 17.14 6.86 -4.76
C GLU A 47 18.08 5.68 -5.05
N LYS A 48 19.41 5.89 -4.85
CA LYS A 48 20.40 4.83 -5.01
C LYS A 48 20.13 3.63 -4.12
N LEU A 49 19.77 3.88 -2.86
CA LEU A 49 19.45 2.83 -1.90
C LEU A 49 18.21 2.05 -2.33
N PHE A 50 17.15 2.75 -2.77
CA PHE A 50 15.95 2.09 -3.30
C PHE A 50 16.31 1.19 -4.50
N LEU A 51 17.00 1.72 -5.51
CA LEU A 51 17.37 0.97 -6.71
C LEU A 51 18.32 -0.20 -6.42
N SER A 52 19.14 -0.12 -5.36
CA SER A 52 20.01 -1.24 -4.98
C SER A 52 19.23 -2.42 -4.38
N GLU A 53 18.12 -2.15 -3.66
CA GLU A 53 17.39 -3.16 -2.89
C GLU A 53 16.10 -3.66 -3.56
N PHE A 54 15.39 -2.79 -4.30
CA PHE A 54 14.02 -3.05 -4.74
C PHE A 54 13.82 -2.84 -6.23
N ASN A 55 12.80 -3.53 -6.77
CA ASN A 55 12.26 -3.35 -8.12
C ASN A 55 10.73 -3.15 -8.12
N TYR A 56 10.12 -3.00 -6.95
CA TYR A 56 8.70 -2.71 -6.80
C TYR A 56 8.52 -1.38 -6.07
N LEU A 57 7.76 -0.47 -6.68
CA LEU A 57 7.61 0.94 -6.29
C LEU A 57 6.14 1.30 -6.11
N THR A 58 5.85 2.14 -5.11
CA THR A 58 4.61 2.90 -5.01
C THR A 58 4.95 4.40 -5.01
N PRO A 59 4.44 5.19 -5.98
CA PRO A 59 4.70 6.63 -6.10
C PRO A 59 3.93 7.47 -5.09
N GLU A 60 4.09 7.28 -3.80
CA GLU A 60 3.39 8.04 -2.74
C GLU A 60 1.94 8.46 -3.14
N ASN A 61 1.68 9.77 -3.08
CA ASN A 61 0.38 10.40 -3.37
C ASN A 61 0.32 11.04 -4.77
N ALA A 62 1.26 10.70 -5.67
CA ALA A 62 1.41 11.39 -6.96
C ALA A 62 0.17 11.26 -7.86
N SER A 63 -0.55 10.15 -7.74
CA SER A 63 -1.70 9.85 -8.59
C SER A 63 -3.05 10.14 -7.93
N LYS A 64 -3.10 10.86 -6.80
CA LYS A 64 -4.38 11.20 -6.14
C LYS A 64 -5.10 12.34 -6.84
N GLN A 65 -6.43 12.34 -6.78
CA GLN A 65 -7.28 13.42 -7.31
C GLN A 65 -6.81 14.80 -6.84
N SER A 66 -6.48 14.94 -5.57
CA SER A 66 -5.99 16.20 -5.01
C SER A 66 -4.68 16.73 -5.62
N ARG A 67 -3.99 15.91 -6.41
CA ARG A 67 -2.76 16.28 -7.12
C ARG A 67 -2.99 16.49 -8.60
N ILE A 68 -3.64 15.52 -9.25
CA ILE A 68 -3.79 15.52 -10.70
C ILE A 68 -4.92 16.43 -11.16
N HIS A 69 -6.08 16.36 -10.51
CA HIS A 69 -7.30 17.10 -10.92
C HIS A 69 -8.01 17.70 -9.69
N PRO A 70 -7.37 18.67 -9.00
CA PRO A 70 -7.87 19.18 -7.71
C PRO A 70 -9.20 19.91 -7.81
N ARG A 71 -9.63 20.30 -8.99
CA ARG A 71 -10.91 20.94 -9.32
C ARG A 71 -11.16 20.88 -10.82
N PRO A 72 -12.41 21.06 -11.31
CA PRO A 72 -12.73 21.11 -12.75
C PRO A 72 -11.82 22.05 -13.54
N GLY A 73 -11.36 21.59 -14.70
CA GLY A 73 -10.50 22.36 -15.62
C GLY A 73 -9.04 22.53 -15.18
N VAL A 74 -8.61 21.96 -14.03
CA VAL A 74 -7.23 22.05 -13.54
C VAL A 74 -6.58 20.67 -13.53
N TRP A 75 -5.48 20.53 -14.26
CA TRP A 75 -4.72 19.29 -14.39
C TRP A 75 -3.24 19.52 -14.06
N ASP A 76 -2.66 18.63 -13.25
CA ASP A 76 -1.23 18.59 -12.92
C ASP A 76 -0.74 17.13 -12.95
N TRP A 77 -0.08 16.78 -14.03
CA TRP A 77 0.46 15.44 -14.27
C TRP A 77 1.94 15.31 -13.94
N ASP A 78 2.64 16.39 -13.60
CA ASP A 78 4.09 16.43 -13.52
C ASP A 78 4.65 15.34 -12.59
N ARG A 79 4.15 15.27 -11.36
CA ARG A 79 4.63 14.26 -10.40
C ARG A 79 4.30 12.84 -10.81
N HIS A 80 3.14 12.64 -11.40
CA HIS A 80 2.73 11.33 -11.90
C HIS A 80 3.68 10.89 -13.02
N ASN A 81 3.87 11.74 -14.02
CA ASN A 81 4.71 11.47 -15.17
C ASN A 81 6.17 11.22 -14.77
N ASP A 82 6.75 12.04 -13.89
CA ASP A 82 8.12 11.85 -13.37
C ASP A 82 8.32 10.46 -12.73
N TRP A 83 7.33 9.99 -11.96
CA TRP A 83 7.40 8.66 -11.35
C TRP A 83 7.29 7.53 -12.37
N ILE A 84 6.42 7.67 -13.38
CA ILE A 84 6.27 6.67 -14.44
C ILE A 84 7.53 6.61 -15.30
N GLU A 85 8.08 7.77 -15.68
CA GLU A 85 9.35 7.84 -16.43
C GLU A 85 10.50 7.18 -15.64
N PHE A 86 10.62 7.51 -14.34
CA PHE A 86 11.61 6.88 -13.47
C PHE A 86 11.44 5.36 -13.41
N ALA A 87 10.22 4.90 -13.29
CA ALA A 87 9.91 3.46 -13.21
C ALA A 87 10.26 2.76 -14.53
N ASN A 88 9.86 3.30 -15.66
CA ASN A 88 10.15 2.76 -16.98
C ASN A 88 11.68 2.72 -17.25
N LYS A 89 12.40 3.81 -16.95
CA LYS A 89 13.86 3.90 -17.08
C LYS A 89 14.61 2.85 -16.26
N ASN A 90 14.08 2.48 -15.10
CA ASN A 90 14.74 1.55 -14.16
C ASN A 90 14.12 0.15 -14.15
N ASN A 91 13.21 -0.17 -15.08
CA ASN A 91 12.49 -1.45 -15.17
C ASN A 91 11.80 -1.84 -13.84
N LEU A 92 11.11 -0.89 -13.22
CA LEU A 92 10.40 -1.10 -11.97
C LEU A 92 8.98 -1.57 -12.22
N THR A 93 8.43 -2.34 -11.28
CA THR A 93 7.01 -2.62 -11.19
C THR A 93 6.33 -1.57 -10.32
N VAL A 94 5.22 -1.00 -10.76
CA VAL A 94 4.52 0.09 -10.08
C VAL A 94 3.13 -0.33 -9.62
N ARG A 95 2.78 0.11 -8.41
CA ARG A 95 1.40 0.15 -7.89
C ARG A 95 0.96 1.61 -7.76
N ILE A 96 -0.04 2.02 -8.51
CA ILE A 96 -0.70 3.33 -8.37
C ILE A 96 -1.52 3.35 -7.08
N HIS A 97 -1.24 4.31 -6.19
CA HIS A 97 -1.85 4.37 -4.88
C HIS A 97 -3.00 5.36 -4.79
N GLY A 98 -4.13 4.86 -4.30
CA GLY A 98 -5.26 5.58 -3.74
C GLY A 98 -5.85 6.74 -4.56
N PRO A 99 -6.12 6.60 -5.87
CA PRO A 99 -6.77 7.63 -6.67
C PRO A 99 -8.03 8.17 -6.01
N ILE A 100 -8.98 7.29 -5.69
CA ILE A 100 -10.23 7.66 -5.02
C ILE A 100 -10.11 7.35 -3.52
N SER A 101 -9.95 8.40 -2.71
CA SER A 101 -9.64 8.29 -1.28
C SER A 101 -10.15 9.50 -0.49
N PRO A 102 -10.21 9.41 0.85
CA PRO A 102 -10.50 10.55 1.72
C PRO A 102 -9.50 11.71 1.57
N GLN A 103 -8.30 11.45 1.05
CA GLN A 103 -7.30 12.48 0.75
C GLN A 103 -7.60 13.20 -0.57
N ALA A 104 -8.85 13.61 -0.75
CA ALA A 104 -9.31 14.42 -1.85
C ALA A 104 -8.88 15.90 -1.71
N SER A 105 -9.11 16.68 -2.75
CA SER A 105 -8.78 18.10 -2.80
C SER A 105 -9.67 18.93 -1.86
N LYS A 106 -9.21 20.16 -1.55
CA LYS A 106 -10.02 21.13 -0.81
C LYS A 106 -11.32 21.49 -1.54
N TRP A 107 -11.30 21.46 -2.89
CA TRP A 107 -12.50 21.72 -3.68
C TRP A 107 -13.54 20.61 -3.47
N ALA A 108 -13.14 19.34 -3.52
CA ALA A 108 -14.03 18.20 -3.30
C ALA A 108 -14.57 18.15 -1.86
N LYS A 109 -13.79 18.62 -0.88
CA LYS A 109 -14.17 18.68 0.55
C LYS A 109 -14.99 19.91 0.93
N ASN A 110 -15.36 20.75 -0.03
CA ASN A 110 -16.21 21.90 0.23
C ASN A 110 -17.67 21.45 0.36
N ASP A 111 -18.31 21.74 1.50
CA ASP A 111 -19.69 21.33 1.82
C ASP A 111 -20.75 21.83 0.83
N ASN A 112 -20.41 22.82 -0.01
CA ASN A 112 -21.30 23.35 -1.03
C ASN A 112 -21.23 22.57 -2.37
N ARG A 113 -20.47 21.47 -2.46
CA ARG A 113 -20.46 20.64 -3.67
C ARG A 113 -21.73 19.80 -3.77
N THR A 114 -22.30 19.74 -4.98
CA THR A 114 -23.43 18.83 -5.25
C THR A 114 -22.92 17.40 -5.53
N GLN A 115 -23.82 16.44 -5.47
CA GLN A 115 -23.51 15.05 -5.82
C GLN A 115 -23.03 14.94 -7.27
N GLU A 116 -23.67 15.69 -8.18
CA GLU A 116 -23.36 15.74 -9.61
C GLU A 116 -21.98 16.35 -9.87
N GLU A 117 -21.63 17.45 -9.19
CA GLU A 117 -20.31 18.07 -9.30
C GLU A 117 -19.18 17.13 -8.86
N LEU A 118 -19.39 16.42 -7.75
CA LEU A 118 -18.44 15.45 -7.23
C LEU A 118 -18.30 14.24 -8.16
N MET A 119 -19.43 13.71 -8.65
CA MET A 119 -19.43 12.58 -9.57
C MET A 119 -18.70 12.94 -10.86
N LEU A 120 -19.03 14.10 -11.47
CA LEU A 120 -18.41 14.54 -12.72
C LEU A 120 -16.88 14.71 -12.55
N ASN A 121 -16.45 15.39 -11.50
CA ASN A 121 -15.00 15.56 -11.24
C ASN A 121 -14.28 14.21 -11.02
N MET A 122 -14.91 13.27 -10.33
CA MET A 122 -14.38 11.93 -10.15
C MET A 122 -14.29 11.15 -11.46
N GLU A 123 -15.34 11.19 -12.29
CA GLU A 123 -15.40 10.51 -13.57
C GLU A 123 -14.35 11.07 -14.55
N GLU A 124 -14.25 12.39 -14.68
CA GLU A 124 -13.24 13.04 -15.52
C GLU A 124 -11.82 12.64 -15.11
N TYR A 125 -11.51 12.87 -13.85
CA TYR A 125 -10.19 12.57 -13.29
C TYR A 125 -9.81 11.09 -13.44
N PHE A 126 -10.71 10.21 -13.01
CA PHE A 126 -10.37 8.80 -12.90
C PHE A 126 -10.37 8.09 -14.26
N THR A 127 -11.21 8.52 -15.19
CA THR A 127 -11.17 8.04 -16.58
C THR A 127 -9.84 8.39 -17.23
N GLU A 128 -9.38 9.64 -17.11
CA GLU A 128 -8.13 10.09 -17.71
C GLU A 128 -6.91 9.37 -17.09
N LEU A 129 -6.91 9.18 -15.75
CA LEU A 129 -5.88 8.40 -15.10
C LEU A 129 -5.85 6.96 -15.62
N CYS A 130 -7.01 6.29 -15.70
CA CYS A 130 -7.12 4.92 -16.19
C CYS A 130 -6.61 4.76 -17.62
N LEU A 131 -6.99 5.67 -18.52
CA LEU A 131 -6.53 5.67 -19.91
C LEU A 131 -5.00 5.79 -20.00
N ARG A 132 -4.39 6.67 -19.20
CA ARG A 132 -2.94 6.88 -19.18
C ARG A 132 -2.18 5.67 -18.70
N ILE A 133 -2.60 5.09 -17.58
CA ILE A 133 -1.87 3.99 -16.96
C ILE A 133 -2.09 2.64 -17.64
N ASN A 134 -3.16 2.49 -18.43
CA ASN A 134 -3.51 1.20 -19.04
C ASN A 134 -2.42 0.62 -19.95
N ASN A 135 -1.66 1.46 -20.62
CA ASN A 135 -0.61 1.07 -21.54
C ASN A 135 0.80 1.28 -21.00
N GLU A 136 0.93 1.67 -19.72
CA GLU A 136 2.22 1.85 -19.08
C GLU A 136 2.81 0.50 -18.65
N PRO A 137 3.93 0.06 -19.25
CA PRO A 137 4.46 -1.29 -19.02
C PRO A 137 4.92 -1.51 -17.58
N SER A 138 5.29 -0.45 -16.86
CA SER A 138 5.67 -0.52 -15.46
C SER A 138 4.47 -0.70 -14.52
N VAL A 139 3.26 -0.26 -14.88
CA VAL A 139 2.09 -0.27 -14.00
C VAL A 139 1.42 -1.63 -13.97
N LYS A 140 1.47 -2.31 -12.84
CA LYS A 140 0.85 -3.62 -12.65
C LYS A 140 -0.43 -3.58 -11.83
N TRP A 141 -0.50 -2.72 -10.81
CA TRP A 141 -1.64 -2.60 -9.89
C TRP A 141 -2.09 -1.16 -9.70
N MET A 142 -3.36 -0.99 -9.38
CA MET A 142 -3.94 0.28 -8.94
C MET A 142 -4.88 0.05 -7.76
N ASP A 143 -4.71 0.83 -6.67
CA ASP A 143 -5.67 0.90 -5.58
C ASP A 143 -6.86 1.74 -6.02
N VAL A 144 -7.87 1.13 -6.62
CA VAL A 144 -9.04 1.84 -7.20
C VAL A 144 -9.70 2.75 -6.17
N VAL A 145 -9.97 2.19 -4.99
CA VAL A 145 -10.48 2.93 -3.82
C VAL A 145 -9.60 2.68 -2.61
N ASN A 146 -9.56 3.66 -1.72
CA ASN A 146 -8.74 3.63 -0.52
C ASN A 146 -9.52 4.18 0.68
N GLU A 147 -9.52 3.43 1.81
CA GLU A 147 -10.08 3.89 3.10
C GLU A 147 -11.57 4.23 3.01
N THR A 148 -12.42 3.24 2.86
CA THR A 148 -13.85 3.41 2.62
C THR A 148 -14.72 3.15 3.85
N VAL A 149 -14.21 2.40 4.84
CA VAL A 149 -14.93 1.87 5.99
C VAL A 149 -14.27 2.26 7.29
N LEU A 150 -15.04 2.65 8.30
CA LEU A 150 -14.56 2.91 9.65
C LEU A 150 -14.31 1.58 10.40
N ARG A 151 -13.60 1.63 11.53
CA ARG A 151 -13.26 0.43 12.31
C ARG A 151 -14.47 -0.31 12.90
N ASN A 152 -15.60 0.40 13.07
CA ASN A 152 -16.86 -0.16 13.54
C ASN A 152 -17.68 -0.82 12.42
N GLY A 153 -17.23 -0.76 11.14
CA GLY A 153 -17.90 -1.32 9.98
C GLY A 153 -18.85 -0.36 9.27
N GLU A 154 -18.92 0.90 9.69
CA GLU A 154 -19.70 1.94 9.01
C GLU A 154 -18.90 2.57 7.86
N TRP A 155 -19.59 3.16 6.89
CA TRP A 155 -18.94 3.94 5.84
C TRP A 155 -18.27 5.19 6.43
N PHE A 156 -17.17 5.64 5.82
CA PHE A 156 -16.63 6.96 6.12
C PHE A 156 -17.70 8.03 5.92
N SER A 157 -17.73 9.03 6.80
CA SER A 157 -18.62 10.17 6.68
C SER A 157 -18.19 11.10 5.53
N ASP A 158 -19.16 11.71 4.89
CA ASP A 158 -18.99 12.77 3.88
C ASP A 158 -18.55 14.11 4.50
N LYS A 159 -18.77 14.29 5.78
CA LYS A 159 -18.46 15.52 6.54
C LYS A 159 -17.57 15.21 7.74
N PRO A 160 -16.80 16.20 8.23
CA PRO A 160 -16.09 16.07 9.49
C PRO A 160 -17.12 15.82 10.61
N GLY A 161 -17.12 14.60 11.16
CA GLY A 161 -17.83 14.27 12.37
C GLY A 161 -16.91 14.43 13.57
N ASP A 162 -16.90 13.44 14.47
CA ASP A 162 -15.94 13.36 15.59
C ASP A 162 -14.49 13.15 15.14
N SER A 163 -14.28 12.90 13.86
CA SER A 163 -12.98 12.72 13.23
C SER A 163 -12.78 13.83 12.19
N SER A 164 -11.59 14.44 12.18
CA SER A 164 -11.18 15.38 11.14
C SER A 164 -10.97 14.72 9.77
N TRP A 165 -11.19 13.41 9.68
CA TRP A 165 -10.99 12.61 8.48
C TRP A 165 -12.33 12.33 7.81
N GLU A 166 -12.61 13.05 6.73
CA GLU A 166 -13.81 12.93 5.91
C GLU A 166 -13.50 12.29 4.57
N ASN A 167 -14.50 11.62 3.99
CA ASN A 167 -14.45 11.14 2.61
C ASN A 167 -15.53 11.86 1.78
N PRO A 168 -15.21 12.91 1.00
CA PRO A 168 -16.21 13.69 0.28
C PRO A 168 -16.98 12.87 -0.77
N TRP A 169 -16.39 11.78 -1.26
CA TRP A 169 -17.03 10.94 -2.26
C TRP A 169 -18.28 10.21 -1.74
N THR A 170 -18.41 10.03 -0.42
CA THR A 170 -19.63 9.45 0.18
C THR A 170 -20.84 10.36 0.05
N GLN A 171 -20.64 11.67 -0.18
CA GLN A 171 -21.72 12.62 -0.48
C GLN A 171 -22.44 12.31 -1.81
N ILE A 172 -21.82 11.56 -2.73
CA ILE A 172 -22.46 11.07 -3.95
C ILE A 172 -23.65 10.15 -3.63
N GLY A 173 -23.66 9.56 -2.43
CA GLY A 173 -24.78 8.81 -1.90
C GLY A 173 -24.58 7.30 -1.96
N LEU A 174 -25.62 6.59 -1.51
CA LEU A 174 -25.71 5.13 -1.52
C LEU A 174 -26.72 4.70 -2.58
N ASN A 175 -26.49 3.53 -3.17
CA ASN A 175 -27.51 2.90 -4.02
C ASN A 175 -28.59 2.22 -3.19
N SER A 176 -29.59 1.59 -3.85
CA SER A 176 -30.71 0.89 -3.21
C SER A 176 -30.27 -0.27 -2.31
N ASP A 177 -29.10 -0.83 -2.55
CA ASP A 177 -28.55 -1.96 -1.77
C ASP A 177 -27.68 -1.48 -0.59
N GLY A 178 -27.55 -0.14 -0.38
CA GLY A 178 -26.79 0.47 0.73
C GLY A 178 -25.29 0.57 0.52
N PHE A 179 -24.81 0.42 -0.71
CA PHE A 179 -23.39 0.57 -1.06
C PHE A 179 -23.10 1.94 -1.66
N PRO A 180 -21.94 2.57 -1.35
CA PRO A 180 -21.56 3.86 -1.91
C PRO A 180 -21.43 3.82 -3.43
N ILE A 181 -22.16 4.72 -4.09
CA ILE A 181 -22.21 4.82 -5.56
C ILE A 181 -20.82 5.08 -6.12
N TYR A 182 -20.01 5.91 -5.46
CA TYR A 182 -18.65 6.23 -5.91
C TYR A 182 -17.73 5.00 -6.00
N ILE A 183 -17.88 4.01 -5.11
CA ILE A 183 -17.08 2.77 -5.13
C ILE A 183 -17.42 1.97 -6.40
N ILE A 184 -18.71 1.76 -6.65
CA ILE A 184 -19.19 1.02 -7.81
C ILE A 184 -18.70 1.70 -9.09
N LYS A 185 -18.93 3.01 -9.22
CA LYS A 185 -18.52 3.82 -10.36
C LYS A 185 -17.01 3.79 -10.60
N ALA A 186 -16.20 3.85 -9.53
CA ALA A 186 -14.75 3.76 -9.67
C ALA A 186 -14.31 2.40 -10.27
N PHE A 187 -14.89 1.29 -9.82
CA PHE A 187 -14.58 -0.02 -10.40
C PHE A 187 -15.11 -0.19 -11.82
N GLU A 188 -16.28 0.39 -12.18
CA GLU A 188 -16.77 0.44 -13.55
C GLU A 188 -15.80 1.17 -14.49
N ILE A 189 -15.34 2.36 -14.10
CA ILE A 189 -14.37 3.16 -14.86
C ILE A 189 -13.05 2.40 -15.01
N ALA A 190 -12.50 1.87 -13.91
CA ALA A 190 -11.25 1.15 -13.94
C ALA A 190 -11.31 -0.12 -14.82
N GLN A 191 -12.39 -0.90 -14.72
CA GLN A 191 -12.57 -2.09 -15.55
C GLN A 191 -12.65 -1.74 -17.04
N LYS A 192 -13.31 -0.64 -17.37
CA LYS A 192 -13.52 -0.19 -18.76
C LYS A 192 -12.26 0.41 -19.39
N TYR A 193 -11.55 1.28 -18.66
CA TYR A 193 -10.49 2.11 -19.20
C TYR A 193 -9.07 1.69 -18.80
N ALA A 194 -8.93 0.78 -17.82
CA ALA A 194 -7.66 0.17 -17.42
C ALA A 194 -7.73 -1.37 -17.39
N PRO A 195 -8.15 -2.04 -18.50
CA PRO A 195 -8.28 -3.50 -18.53
C PRO A 195 -6.96 -4.25 -18.29
N ASN A 196 -5.81 -3.66 -18.61
CA ASN A 196 -4.50 -4.27 -18.44
C ASN A 196 -3.93 -4.12 -17.02
N VAL A 197 -4.52 -3.26 -16.19
CA VAL A 197 -4.08 -3.01 -14.81
C VAL A 197 -4.89 -3.86 -13.84
N LYS A 198 -4.25 -4.46 -12.84
CA LYS A 198 -4.93 -5.22 -11.78
C LYS A 198 -5.53 -4.28 -10.74
N LEU A 199 -6.82 -4.47 -10.43
CA LEU A 199 -7.63 -3.59 -9.60
C LEU A 199 -7.63 -4.03 -8.14
N VAL A 200 -7.12 -3.19 -7.25
CA VAL A 200 -6.99 -3.48 -5.81
C VAL A 200 -7.97 -2.62 -5.01
N TYR A 201 -8.61 -3.23 -4.03
CA TYR A 201 -9.38 -2.54 -3.00
C TYR A 201 -8.46 -2.33 -1.80
N ASN A 202 -7.99 -1.10 -1.53
CA ASN A 202 -7.01 -0.83 -0.47
C ASN A 202 -7.68 -0.27 0.79
N HIS A 203 -7.22 -0.69 1.98
CA HIS A 203 -7.79 -0.22 3.23
C HIS A 203 -6.75 -0.06 4.34
N ASN A 204 -7.01 0.92 5.22
CA ASN A 204 -6.23 1.17 6.44
C ASN A 204 -6.71 0.31 7.63
N GLY A 205 -6.21 0.61 8.80
CA GLY A 205 -6.60 -0.03 10.06
C GLY A 205 -5.68 -1.18 10.48
N GLY A 206 -6.05 -1.83 11.56
CA GLY A 206 -5.45 -3.06 12.05
C GLY A 206 -6.27 -4.28 11.60
N MET A 207 -6.47 -5.23 12.52
CA MET A 207 -7.25 -6.45 12.26
C MET A 207 -8.64 -6.37 12.90
N GLU A 208 -9.30 -5.20 12.79
CA GLU A 208 -10.66 -4.97 13.26
C GLU A 208 -11.68 -5.74 12.41
N ARG A 209 -12.28 -6.80 12.96
CA ARG A 209 -13.13 -7.74 12.20
C ARG A 209 -14.31 -7.06 11.50
N LYS A 210 -15.06 -6.19 12.20
CA LYS A 210 -16.23 -5.50 11.62
C LYS A 210 -15.87 -4.69 10.37
N MET A 211 -14.73 -4.02 10.40
CA MET A 211 -14.22 -3.27 9.26
C MET A 211 -13.92 -4.20 8.07
N TRP A 212 -13.15 -5.26 8.31
CA TRP A 212 -12.80 -6.19 7.23
C TRP A 212 -14.00 -6.97 6.71
N GLU A 213 -14.94 -7.38 7.58
CA GLU A 213 -16.20 -8.02 7.17
C GLU A 213 -16.96 -7.13 6.18
N LYS A 214 -17.06 -5.79 6.46
CA LYS A 214 -17.68 -4.82 5.54
C LYS A 214 -16.91 -4.66 4.24
N VAL A 215 -15.57 -4.63 4.28
CA VAL A 215 -14.73 -4.61 3.07
C VAL A 215 -14.93 -5.86 2.23
N LEU A 216 -14.90 -7.05 2.84
CA LEU A 216 -15.12 -8.32 2.13
C LEU A 216 -16.53 -8.43 1.55
N GLU A 217 -17.55 -7.96 2.27
CA GLU A 217 -18.92 -7.83 1.78
C GLU A 217 -19.00 -6.96 0.54
N THR A 218 -18.34 -5.80 0.57
CA THR A 218 -18.30 -4.86 -0.55
C THR A 218 -17.61 -5.49 -1.78
N ILE A 219 -16.50 -6.19 -1.59
CA ILE A 219 -15.81 -6.87 -2.69
C ILE A 219 -16.71 -7.96 -3.30
N LYS A 220 -17.40 -8.77 -2.47
CA LYS A 220 -18.38 -9.75 -2.96
C LYS A 220 -19.49 -9.09 -3.76
N TYR A 221 -20.01 -7.97 -3.26
CA TYR A 221 -21.04 -7.19 -3.96
C TYR A 221 -20.57 -6.73 -5.34
N LEU A 222 -19.38 -6.13 -5.44
CA LEU A 222 -18.79 -5.69 -6.72
C LEU A 222 -18.63 -6.87 -7.69
N LYS A 223 -18.08 -8.00 -7.24
CA LYS A 223 -17.91 -9.20 -8.06
C LYS A 223 -19.25 -9.78 -8.52
N ASN A 224 -20.29 -9.78 -7.68
CA ASN A 224 -21.64 -10.22 -8.05
C ASN A 224 -22.31 -9.29 -9.08
N LYS A 225 -21.89 -8.02 -9.17
CA LYS A 225 -22.30 -7.08 -10.25
C LYS A 225 -21.46 -7.24 -11.52
N GLY A 226 -20.56 -8.23 -11.60
CA GLY A 226 -19.68 -8.45 -12.75
C GLY A 226 -18.47 -7.51 -12.80
N LEU A 227 -18.18 -6.81 -11.71
CA LEU A 227 -17.04 -5.91 -11.62
C LEU A 227 -15.79 -6.68 -11.14
N ARG A 228 -14.68 -6.40 -11.79
CA ARG A 228 -13.41 -7.03 -11.50
C ARG A 228 -12.76 -6.41 -10.24
N VAL A 229 -12.41 -7.25 -9.29
CA VAL A 229 -11.54 -6.92 -8.16
C VAL A 229 -10.45 -7.98 -8.10
N ASP A 230 -9.21 -7.58 -8.41
CA ASP A 230 -8.07 -8.48 -8.56
C ASP A 230 -7.22 -8.60 -7.28
N GLY A 231 -7.44 -7.73 -6.29
CA GLY A 231 -6.66 -7.76 -5.05
C GLY A 231 -7.30 -7.02 -3.89
N LEU A 232 -6.90 -7.41 -2.68
CA LEU A 232 -7.18 -6.73 -1.42
C LEU A 232 -5.87 -6.16 -0.86
N GLY A 233 -5.86 -4.87 -0.55
CA GLY A 233 -4.74 -4.18 0.06
C GLY A 233 -4.98 -3.89 1.55
N TRP A 234 -3.96 -4.17 2.37
CA TRP A 234 -3.87 -3.74 3.77
C TRP A 234 -2.70 -2.79 3.95
N GLN A 235 -2.94 -1.56 4.40
CA GLN A 235 -1.89 -0.55 4.56
C GLN A 235 -0.82 -0.97 5.59
N ALA A 236 -1.19 -1.70 6.63
CA ALA A 236 -0.27 -2.17 7.65
C ALA A 236 0.51 -1.04 8.36
N HIS A 237 -0.14 0.09 8.62
CA HIS A 237 0.39 1.08 9.54
C HIS A 237 0.31 0.52 10.96
N LEU A 238 1.34 -0.22 11.36
CA LEU A 238 1.37 -0.90 12.65
C LEU A 238 1.42 0.12 13.78
N ARG A 239 0.44 0.04 14.66
CA ARG A 239 0.37 0.91 15.83
C ARG A 239 0.91 0.16 17.04
N ASP A 240 2.03 0.64 17.59
CA ASP A 240 2.54 0.09 18.86
C ASP A 240 1.62 0.57 19.99
N LYS A 241 0.66 -0.28 20.36
CA LYS A 241 -0.24 -0.04 21.46
C LYS A 241 0.22 -0.87 22.67
N ASN A 242 0.42 -0.23 23.81
CA ASN A 242 0.77 -0.90 25.07
C ASN A 242 2.03 -1.78 24.97
N GLY A 243 2.96 -1.45 24.07
CA GLY A 243 4.21 -2.19 23.90
C GLY A 243 4.06 -3.61 23.35
N ALA A 244 2.97 -3.94 22.66
CA ALA A 244 2.70 -5.31 22.21
C ALA A 244 2.99 -5.57 20.73
N GLY A 245 3.00 -4.52 19.87
CA GLY A 245 3.11 -4.73 18.41
C GLY A 245 1.97 -5.59 17.85
N LEU A 246 2.28 -6.44 16.88
CA LEU A 246 1.31 -7.34 16.25
C LEU A 246 1.22 -8.66 17.05
N VAL A 247 0.05 -9.00 17.56
CA VAL A 247 -0.17 -10.20 18.38
C VAL A 247 -0.69 -11.39 17.56
N LYS A 248 -0.63 -12.60 18.16
CA LYS A 248 -1.00 -13.86 17.46
C LYS A 248 -2.38 -13.81 16.80
N LYS A 249 -3.41 -13.33 17.51
CA LYS A 249 -4.78 -13.25 16.95
C LYS A 249 -4.87 -12.38 15.69
N ASP A 250 -4.03 -11.37 15.58
CA ASP A 250 -3.98 -10.49 14.40
C ASP A 250 -3.30 -11.20 13.23
N LEU A 251 -2.28 -12.03 13.51
CA LEU A 251 -1.62 -12.86 12.50
C LEU A 251 -2.53 -13.98 11.99
N ASP A 252 -3.29 -14.59 12.88
CA ASP A 252 -4.28 -15.61 12.50
C ASP A 252 -5.35 -14.99 11.59
N TYR A 253 -5.78 -13.75 11.87
CA TYR A 253 -6.75 -13.06 11.03
C TYR A 253 -6.14 -12.55 9.71
N LEU A 254 -4.90 -12.09 9.72
CA LEU A 254 -4.14 -11.79 8.50
C LEU A 254 -4.06 -13.02 7.59
N SER A 255 -3.72 -14.18 8.18
CA SER A 255 -3.69 -15.44 7.45
C SER A 255 -5.04 -15.79 6.81
N TYR A 256 -6.15 -15.59 7.56
CA TYR A 256 -7.50 -15.75 7.04
C TYR A 256 -7.80 -14.81 5.86
N LEU A 257 -7.45 -13.52 5.96
CA LEU A 257 -7.69 -12.56 4.86
C LEU A 257 -6.92 -12.95 3.58
N ILE A 258 -5.69 -13.43 3.72
CA ILE A 258 -4.90 -13.91 2.58
C ILE A 258 -5.57 -15.14 1.95
N ASP A 259 -5.94 -16.12 2.76
CA ASP A 259 -6.62 -17.33 2.26
C ASP A 259 -7.94 -16.99 1.56
N TRP A 260 -8.72 -16.06 2.16
CA TRP A 260 -9.95 -15.59 1.55
C TRP A 260 -9.71 -14.96 0.17
N CYS A 261 -8.67 -14.11 0.05
CA CYS A 261 -8.30 -13.53 -1.25
C CYS A 261 -7.96 -14.60 -2.27
N HIS A 262 -7.08 -15.53 -1.93
CA HIS A 262 -6.64 -16.58 -2.86
C HIS A 262 -7.79 -17.52 -3.28
N LEU A 263 -8.70 -17.86 -2.36
CA LEU A 263 -9.92 -18.65 -2.67
C LEU A 263 -10.89 -17.89 -3.61
N ASN A 264 -10.81 -16.56 -3.66
CA ASN A 264 -11.61 -15.71 -4.54
C ASN A 264 -10.82 -15.22 -5.77
N GLU A 265 -9.71 -15.87 -6.11
CA GLU A 265 -8.84 -15.54 -7.26
C GLU A 265 -8.27 -14.11 -7.22
N MET A 266 -7.97 -13.63 -6.01
CA MET A 266 -7.43 -12.29 -5.75
C MET A 266 -6.05 -12.37 -5.13
N GLY A 267 -5.21 -11.37 -5.43
CA GLY A 267 -3.96 -11.17 -4.69
C GLY A 267 -4.20 -10.49 -3.33
N PHE A 268 -3.26 -10.70 -2.40
CA PHE A 268 -3.22 -9.96 -1.14
C PHE A 268 -1.99 -9.05 -1.08
N HIS A 269 -2.19 -7.79 -0.75
CA HIS A 269 -1.16 -6.76 -0.76
C HIS A 269 -1.00 -6.12 0.62
N VAL A 270 0.18 -6.25 1.23
CA VAL A 270 0.60 -5.34 2.31
C VAL A 270 1.17 -4.09 1.65
N THR A 271 0.44 -2.98 1.72
CA THR A 271 0.64 -1.85 0.81
C THR A 271 1.48 -0.70 1.36
N GLU A 272 1.55 -0.55 2.70
CA GLU A 272 2.11 0.66 3.32
C GLU A 272 2.79 0.37 4.67
N LEU A 273 3.50 -0.76 4.78
CA LEU A 273 4.08 -1.20 6.05
C LEU A 273 5.01 -0.15 6.64
N ASN A 274 4.66 0.33 7.82
CA ASN A 274 5.51 1.11 8.72
C ASN A 274 5.08 0.90 10.18
N TYR A 275 5.81 1.51 11.13
CA TYR A 275 5.60 1.29 12.56
C TYR A 275 5.44 2.61 13.30
N TRP A 276 4.27 2.83 13.91
CA TRP A 276 3.87 4.08 14.53
C TRP A 276 4.06 4.05 16.03
N LEU A 277 4.82 5.02 16.53
CA LEU A 277 5.03 5.23 17.96
C LEU A 277 4.33 6.48 18.45
N ARG A 278 3.85 6.46 19.69
CA ARG A 278 3.30 7.63 20.37
C ARG A 278 4.38 8.35 21.18
N ASP A 279 4.76 7.81 22.31
CA ASP A 279 5.55 8.51 23.32
C ASP A 279 6.87 7.79 23.66
N GLU A 280 7.10 6.59 23.14
CA GLU A 280 8.33 5.84 23.38
C GLU A 280 9.50 6.39 22.55
N ASP A 281 10.71 6.24 23.10
CA ASP A 281 11.94 6.56 22.37
C ASP A 281 12.10 5.64 21.15
N PRO A 282 12.17 6.20 19.93
CA PRO A 282 12.32 5.44 18.71
C PRO A 282 13.62 4.63 18.62
N ASN A 283 14.63 4.95 19.46
CA ASN A 283 15.90 4.25 19.53
C ASN A 283 15.95 3.19 20.65
N SER A 284 14.87 3.06 21.43
CA SER A 284 14.79 2.04 22.48
C SER A 284 14.96 0.64 21.90
N ILE A 285 15.84 -0.16 22.48
CA ILE A 285 16.08 -1.55 22.06
C ILE A 285 14.80 -2.39 22.09
N ASN A 286 13.91 -2.14 23.04
CA ASN A 286 12.64 -2.83 23.15
C ASN A 286 11.70 -2.47 22.01
N VAL A 287 11.62 -1.19 21.61
CA VAL A 287 10.84 -0.72 20.46
C VAL A 287 11.34 -1.34 19.17
N LEU A 288 12.66 -1.27 18.92
CA LEU A 288 13.27 -1.84 17.72
C LEU A 288 13.09 -3.36 17.63
N LYS A 289 13.15 -4.07 18.78
CA LYS A 289 12.87 -5.50 18.85
C LYS A 289 11.41 -5.81 18.52
N ARG A 290 10.42 -5.06 19.05
CA ARG A 290 8.99 -5.25 18.73
C ARG A 290 8.71 -5.00 17.26
N GLN A 291 9.26 -3.91 16.67
CA GLN A 291 9.17 -3.64 15.24
C GLN A 291 9.72 -4.81 14.43
N SER A 292 10.92 -5.27 14.76
CA SER A 292 11.59 -6.37 14.08
C SER A 292 10.78 -7.67 14.11
N ILE A 293 10.22 -8.03 15.28
CA ILE A 293 9.36 -9.21 15.44
C ILE A 293 8.08 -9.06 14.60
N SER A 294 7.42 -7.89 14.65
CA SER A 294 6.19 -7.65 13.88
C SER A 294 6.44 -7.77 12.37
N TYR A 295 7.55 -7.21 11.89
CA TYR A 295 7.93 -7.29 10.48
C TYR A 295 8.27 -8.73 10.06
N SER A 296 9.03 -9.46 10.89
CA SER A 296 9.29 -10.89 10.67
C SER A 296 8.02 -11.71 10.61
N ASN A 297 7.08 -11.47 11.50
CA ASN A 297 5.81 -12.20 11.53
C ASN A 297 4.99 -11.96 10.27
N ILE A 298 4.88 -10.72 9.80
CA ILE A 298 4.17 -10.40 8.56
C ILE A 298 4.85 -11.09 7.37
N ILE A 299 6.15 -10.90 7.19
CA ILE A 299 6.85 -11.48 6.03
C ILE A 299 6.80 -13.01 6.04
N ASN A 300 6.91 -13.66 7.21
CA ASN A 300 6.78 -15.11 7.35
C ASN A 300 5.38 -15.61 6.98
N THR A 301 4.33 -14.84 7.36
CA THR A 301 2.94 -15.16 6.97
C THR A 301 2.77 -15.08 5.46
N LEU A 302 3.27 -14.01 4.82
CA LEU A 302 3.23 -13.85 3.36
C LEU A 302 3.98 -14.97 2.65
N ILE A 303 5.20 -15.30 3.11
CA ILE A 303 6.00 -16.39 2.54
C ILE A 303 5.26 -17.73 2.63
N ALA A 304 4.60 -18.01 3.75
CA ALA A 304 3.85 -19.25 3.93
C ALA A 304 2.64 -19.36 2.97
N LYS A 305 2.09 -18.24 2.52
CA LYS A 305 0.88 -18.18 1.67
C LYS A 305 1.15 -17.97 0.17
N ARG A 306 2.39 -17.66 -0.24
CA ARG A 306 2.74 -17.38 -1.64
C ARG A 306 2.48 -18.55 -2.61
N GLY A 307 2.41 -19.78 -2.09
CA GLY A 307 2.15 -20.97 -2.91
C GLY A 307 0.69 -21.12 -3.36
N SER A 308 -0.24 -20.39 -2.74
CA SER A 308 -1.67 -20.42 -3.06
C SER A 308 -2.13 -19.22 -3.89
N GLY A 309 -1.29 -18.18 -4.05
CA GLY A 309 -1.63 -16.99 -4.84
C GLY A 309 -0.62 -15.87 -4.69
N LEU A 310 -0.91 -14.72 -5.31
CA LEU A 310 -0.09 -13.52 -5.24
C LEU A 310 -0.11 -12.90 -3.84
N VAL A 311 1.06 -12.59 -3.32
CA VAL A 311 1.24 -11.72 -2.14
C VAL A 311 2.27 -10.63 -2.43
N THR A 312 2.08 -9.43 -1.89
CA THR A 312 3.07 -8.36 -2.00
C THR A 312 3.31 -7.68 -0.66
N LEU A 313 4.48 -7.07 -0.49
CA LEU A 313 4.79 -6.22 0.64
C LEU A 313 5.46 -4.94 0.14
N ASN A 314 4.90 -3.79 0.50
CA ASN A 314 5.50 -2.48 0.22
C ASN A 314 5.69 -1.70 1.53
N HIS A 315 6.89 -1.16 1.70
CA HIS A 315 7.22 -0.29 2.83
C HIS A 315 6.84 1.17 2.52
N TRP A 316 6.05 1.80 3.40
CA TRP A 316 5.65 3.19 3.23
C TRP A 316 6.70 4.14 3.79
N GLY A 317 7.64 4.52 2.92
CA GLY A 317 8.84 5.28 3.24
C GLY A 317 10.02 4.37 3.58
N LEU A 318 11.16 4.60 2.93
CA LEU A 318 12.39 3.86 3.21
C LEU A 318 12.94 4.16 4.59
N LYS A 319 12.98 5.44 4.99
CA LYS A 319 13.59 5.87 6.24
C LYS A 319 12.59 6.25 7.30
N SER A 320 12.97 6.04 8.54
CA SER A 320 12.25 6.53 9.71
C SER A 320 12.14 8.05 9.70
N LYS A 321 11.08 8.59 10.29
CA LYS A 321 10.82 10.04 10.34
C LYS A 321 9.97 10.42 11.55
N LYS A 322 9.97 11.71 11.87
CA LYS A 322 8.98 12.26 12.80
C LYS A 322 7.58 12.16 12.18
N GLY A 323 6.60 11.88 13.00
CA GLY A 323 5.20 11.86 12.59
C GLY A 323 4.62 13.28 12.43
N PRO A 324 3.43 13.38 11.83
CA PRO A 324 2.81 14.69 11.51
C PRO A 324 2.17 15.41 12.71
N GLY A 325 2.10 14.78 13.88
CA GLY A 325 1.40 15.34 15.03
C GLY A 325 1.63 14.59 16.33
N SER A 326 0.63 14.66 17.22
CA SER A 326 0.69 13.98 18.53
C SER A 326 0.70 12.45 18.40
N TYR A 327 0.12 11.92 17.32
CA TYR A 327 0.15 10.51 16.98
C TYR A 327 0.01 10.29 15.48
N PRO A 328 0.95 9.57 14.84
CA PRO A 328 2.22 9.11 15.45
C PRO A 328 3.19 10.29 15.69
N LYS A 329 3.95 10.26 16.79
CA LYS A 329 5.09 11.19 16.98
C LYS A 329 6.30 10.75 16.17
N ASN A 330 6.50 9.43 16.04
CA ASN A 330 7.57 8.83 15.26
C ASN A 330 7.01 7.71 14.38
N ILE A 331 7.52 7.63 13.16
CA ILE A 331 7.22 6.57 12.19
C ILE A 331 8.54 5.86 11.90
N LEU A 332 8.65 4.60 12.35
CA LEU A 332 9.81 3.77 12.07
C LEU A 332 9.62 3.02 10.76
N SER A 333 10.71 2.87 10.02
CA SER A 333 10.78 2.14 8.78
C SER A 333 11.99 1.18 8.77
N ILE A 334 12.37 0.69 7.58
CA ILE A 334 13.44 -0.28 7.36
C ILE A 334 14.84 0.34 7.42
N TYR A 335 14.95 1.66 7.29
CA TYR A 335 16.17 2.41 7.52
C TYR A 335 15.96 3.50 8.58
N ASP A 336 17.00 3.82 9.33
CA ASP A 336 17.01 4.93 10.26
C ASP A 336 17.13 6.30 9.55
N ASN A 337 17.24 7.38 10.32
CA ASN A 337 17.36 8.73 9.75
C ASN A 337 18.67 8.96 8.97
N ASP A 338 19.71 8.17 9.24
CA ASP A 338 21.02 8.22 8.59
C ASP A 338 21.14 7.23 7.42
N LEU A 339 20.02 6.58 7.04
CA LEU A 339 19.96 5.53 6.02
C LEU A 339 20.76 4.27 6.36
N ARG A 340 20.91 3.93 7.64
CA ARG A 340 21.43 2.64 8.08
C ARG A 340 20.29 1.64 8.19
N ALA A 341 20.54 0.42 7.71
CA ALA A 341 19.55 -0.66 7.81
C ALA A 341 19.19 -0.95 9.27
N THR A 342 17.90 -1.02 9.58
CA THR A 342 17.40 -1.33 10.92
C THR A 342 17.36 -2.84 11.17
N GLN A 343 17.18 -3.24 12.44
CA GLN A 343 16.96 -4.63 12.81
C GLN A 343 15.74 -5.22 12.08
N ALA A 344 14.70 -4.43 11.84
CA ALA A 344 13.51 -4.85 11.10
C ALA A 344 13.85 -5.24 9.66
N PHE A 345 14.71 -4.48 8.98
CA PHE A 345 15.12 -4.81 7.61
C PHE A 345 15.97 -6.09 7.55
N TYR A 346 16.91 -6.25 8.47
CA TYR A 346 17.69 -7.50 8.56
C TYR A 346 16.80 -8.71 8.84
N SER A 347 15.76 -8.56 9.66
CA SER A 347 14.81 -9.64 9.94
C SER A 347 13.99 -10.04 8.71
N ILE A 348 13.59 -9.08 7.86
CA ILE A 348 12.95 -9.37 6.58
C ILE A 348 13.89 -10.17 5.68
N LYS A 349 15.11 -9.68 5.46
CA LYS A 349 16.11 -10.38 4.62
C LYS A 349 16.39 -11.80 5.14
N LYS A 350 16.56 -11.95 6.46
CA LYS A 350 16.74 -13.25 7.09
C LYS A 350 15.58 -14.20 6.79
N SER A 351 14.33 -13.76 6.99
CA SER A 351 13.13 -14.54 6.69
C SER A 351 13.07 -14.99 5.21
N LEU A 352 13.40 -14.08 4.29
CA LEU A 352 13.46 -14.37 2.85
C LEU A 352 14.52 -15.43 2.53
N ILE A 353 15.68 -15.40 3.14
CA ILE A 353 16.80 -16.33 2.91
C ILE A 353 16.49 -17.71 3.53
N GLU A 354 16.09 -17.77 4.79
CA GLU A 354 15.90 -19.03 5.53
C GLU A 354 14.79 -19.89 4.94
N LYS A 355 13.69 -19.27 4.54
CA LYS A 355 12.56 -20.00 3.94
C LYS A 355 12.86 -20.51 2.51
N ASN A 356 13.88 -19.97 1.84
CA ASN A 356 14.35 -20.44 0.55
C ASN A 356 15.15 -21.74 0.65
N THR A 357 15.90 -21.93 1.74
CA THR A 357 16.73 -23.11 1.95
C THR A 357 15.88 -24.37 2.13
N ILE A 358 14.70 -24.24 2.75
CA ILE A 358 13.80 -25.37 3.00
C ILE A 358 13.19 -25.94 1.69
N ILE A 359 13.04 -25.14 0.64
CA ILE A 359 12.44 -25.55 -0.63
C ILE A 359 13.44 -26.27 -1.54
N ARG A 360 14.74 -26.11 -1.31
CA ARG A 360 15.80 -26.75 -2.11
C ARG A 360 16.23 -28.12 -1.63
N LEU A 361 15.70 -28.62 -0.51
CA LEU A 361 15.93 -30.02 -0.10
C LEU A 361 15.10 -30.93 -1.01
N PRO A 362 15.71 -31.83 -1.81
CA PRO A 362 14.98 -32.80 -2.59
C PRO A 362 14.16 -33.67 -1.64
N LYS A 363 12.92 -33.97 -2.04
CA LYS A 363 12.11 -34.99 -1.37
C LYS A 363 12.73 -36.37 -1.55
#